data_a4b1bf827f49b4f99548c2d09769e9f1
#
_entry.id   a4b1bf827f49b4f99548c2d09769e9f1
#
_cell.length_a   1.000
_cell.length_b   1.000
_cell.length_c   1.000
_cell.angle_alpha   90.00
_cell.angle_beta   90.00
_cell.angle_gamma   90.00
#
_symmetry.space_group_name_H-M   'P 1'
#
loop_
_entity.id
_entity.type
_entity.pdbx_description
1 polymer ?
#
loop_
_entity_poly.entity_id
_entity_poly.type
_entity_poly.pdbx_seq_one_letter_code
_entity_poly.pdbx_strand_id
1 'polypeptide(L)'
;MSTPDPNQTIAGPVRAPRNRAAHITGSIHDDATASKLGFRGGTVAGSVHMDQFPPLLVEAFGPAWFETGSLSLYFKFATTDGEPVQAFVERPAPGATDAQVRAWMTTPGGTLVAEGTASVGQPAQPTALFSRDLRPADPSQLRILSALRPGDSLGDLHASVNGADQRTAISEGGLTEPLDWYSGASPWGGPIASPSRVVQLLYRDLLAKPKQAMGPHVGLFGAIEIRFRSGPVFADQAYRVTGEVVALADSPKTEGLWYDSHATDDAGTPVADMRMYLRQLKASSPHYRDAAAG
;
A
#
# COMPACT_ATOMS: atom_id res chain seq x y z
N MET A 1 -12.05 21.53 -5.93
CA MET A 1 -11.48 20.88 -7.15
C MET A 1 -12.56 20.90 -8.20
N SER A 2 -12.25 21.24 -9.48
CA SER A 2 -13.18 21.09 -10.60
C SER A 2 -13.53 19.62 -10.81
N THR A 3 -14.76 19.35 -11.27
CA THR A 3 -15.18 18.00 -11.67
C THR A 3 -14.22 17.45 -12.72
N PRO A 4 -13.70 16.21 -12.57
CA PRO A 4 -12.82 15.62 -13.59
C PRO A 4 -13.51 15.54 -14.94
N ASP A 5 -12.79 15.88 -16.03
CA ASP A 5 -13.29 15.74 -17.39
C ASP A 5 -13.48 14.23 -17.70
N PRO A 6 -14.71 13.78 -18.00
CA PRO A 6 -14.99 12.37 -18.27
C PRO A 6 -14.28 11.83 -19.52
N ASN A 7 -13.87 12.70 -20.46
CA ASN A 7 -13.12 12.31 -21.65
C ASN A 7 -11.63 12.02 -21.32
N GLN A 8 -11.12 12.56 -20.23
CA GLN A 8 -9.73 12.43 -19.81
C GLN A 8 -9.55 11.58 -18.55
N THR A 9 -10.66 11.19 -17.91
CA THR A 9 -10.62 10.50 -16.61
C THR A 9 -11.54 9.29 -16.61
N ILE A 10 -11.05 8.19 -16.07
CA ILE A 10 -11.84 7.02 -15.69
C ILE A 10 -12.20 7.20 -14.21
N ALA A 11 -13.49 7.21 -13.92
CA ALA A 11 -14.01 7.35 -12.56
C ALA A 11 -14.63 6.02 -12.10
N GLY A 12 -14.15 5.48 -10.98
CA GLY A 12 -14.77 4.35 -10.33
C GLY A 12 -16.09 4.73 -9.65
N PRO A 13 -16.88 3.74 -9.22
CA PRO A 13 -18.05 4.01 -8.40
C PRO A 13 -17.66 4.48 -7.00
N VAL A 14 -18.57 5.16 -6.31
CA VAL A 14 -18.40 5.44 -4.87
C VAL A 14 -18.51 4.15 -4.09
N ARG A 15 -17.54 3.88 -3.23
CA ARG A 15 -17.47 2.70 -2.37
C ARG A 15 -17.23 3.07 -0.92
N ALA A 16 -17.60 2.19 -0.01
CA ALA A 16 -17.47 2.36 1.43
C ALA A 16 -16.53 1.26 2.00
N PRO A 17 -15.19 1.42 1.88
CA PRO A 17 -14.24 0.42 2.34
C PRO A 17 -14.37 0.15 3.83
N ARG A 18 -14.15 -1.12 4.24
CA ARG A 18 -14.32 -1.56 5.61
C ARG A 18 -12.98 -1.64 6.35
N ASN A 19 -12.99 -1.22 7.60
CA ASN A 19 -11.87 -1.42 8.51
C ASN A 19 -11.86 -2.86 9.05
N ARG A 20 -11.26 -3.78 8.30
CA ARG A 20 -11.19 -5.19 8.68
C ARG A 20 -10.20 -5.50 9.82
N ALA A 21 -9.42 -4.53 10.24
CA ALA A 21 -8.41 -4.65 11.30
C ALA A 21 -8.85 -4.00 12.63
N ALA A 22 -10.11 -3.61 12.77
CA ALA A 22 -10.65 -2.96 13.98
C ALA A 22 -10.45 -3.81 15.26
N HIS A 23 -10.38 -5.13 15.13
CA HIS A 23 -10.16 -6.08 16.22
C HIS A 23 -8.71 -6.12 16.73
N ILE A 24 -7.76 -5.47 16.03
CA ILE A 24 -6.33 -5.45 16.43
C ILE A 24 -6.14 -4.33 17.46
N THR A 25 -6.33 -4.65 18.73
CA THR A 25 -6.16 -3.73 19.84
C THR A 25 -4.77 -3.10 19.85
N GLY A 26 -4.69 -1.81 20.12
CA GLY A 26 -3.43 -1.06 20.16
C GLY A 26 -2.89 -0.66 18.79
N SER A 27 -3.62 -0.91 17.71
CA SER A 27 -3.29 -0.46 16.35
C SER A 27 -4.03 0.83 15.99
N ILE A 28 -3.61 1.47 14.88
CA ILE A 28 -4.33 2.62 14.31
C ILE A 28 -5.74 2.25 13.80
N HIS A 29 -6.03 0.96 13.69
CA HIS A 29 -7.32 0.41 13.23
C HIS A 29 -8.32 0.24 14.38
N ASP A 30 -7.86 0.25 15.63
CA ASP A 30 -8.68 0.21 16.84
C ASP A 30 -9.16 1.61 17.21
N ASP A 31 -10.47 1.79 17.36
CA ASP A 31 -11.11 3.08 17.63
C ASP A 31 -10.54 3.78 18.88
N ALA A 32 -10.34 3.04 19.96
CA ALA A 32 -9.85 3.61 21.22
C ALA A 32 -8.40 4.11 21.07
N THR A 33 -7.56 3.37 20.36
CA THR A 33 -6.16 3.75 20.10
C THR A 33 -6.10 4.91 19.11
N ALA A 34 -6.84 4.86 18.02
CA ALA A 34 -6.88 5.91 17.01
C ALA A 34 -7.34 7.25 17.60
N SER A 35 -8.41 7.23 18.39
CA SER A 35 -8.94 8.44 19.06
C SER A 35 -7.93 9.06 20.03
N LYS A 36 -7.19 8.25 20.81
CA LYS A 36 -6.12 8.75 21.70
C LYS A 36 -4.97 9.42 20.94
N LEU A 37 -4.77 9.06 19.68
CA LEU A 37 -3.75 9.62 18.81
C LEU A 37 -4.25 10.78 17.93
N GLY A 38 -5.49 11.24 18.14
CA GLY A 38 -6.09 12.39 17.46
C GLY A 38 -6.70 12.06 16.10
N PHE A 39 -6.97 10.80 15.80
CA PHE A 39 -7.74 10.38 14.64
C PHE A 39 -9.25 10.37 14.97
N ARG A 40 -10.10 10.42 13.93
CA ARG A 40 -11.57 10.44 14.08
C ARG A 40 -12.15 9.09 14.53
N GLY A 41 -11.38 8.01 14.44
CA GLY A 41 -11.72 6.62 14.76
C GLY A 41 -10.72 5.69 14.13
N GLY A 42 -10.92 4.40 14.29
CA GLY A 42 -10.11 3.34 13.67
C GLY A 42 -10.06 3.48 12.15
N THR A 43 -8.87 3.53 11.60
CA THR A 43 -8.66 3.89 10.19
C THR A 43 -8.76 2.69 9.27
N VAL A 44 -9.26 2.89 8.07
CA VAL A 44 -9.13 1.91 6.96
C VAL A 44 -7.68 1.88 6.51
N ALA A 45 -7.11 0.68 6.33
CA ALA A 45 -5.73 0.55 5.86
C ALA A 45 -5.56 1.09 4.44
N GLY A 46 -4.45 1.80 4.17
CA GLY A 46 -4.16 2.35 2.85
C GLY A 46 -4.13 1.30 1.74
N SER A 47 -3.68 0.07 2.05
CA SER A 47 -3.71 -1.05 1.10
C SER A 47 -5.12 -1.45 0.67
N VAL A 48 -6.14 -1.30 1.53
CA VAL A 48 -7.55 -1.56 1.19
C VAL A 48 -8.06 -0.53 0.17
N HIS A 49 -7.58 0.72 0.26
CA HIS A 49 -7.89 1.73 -0.76
C HIS A 49 -7.30 1.40 -2.13
N MET A 50 -6.15 0.71 -2.19
CA MET A 50 -5.55 0.28 -3.46
C MET A 50 -6.45 -0.70 -4.22
N ASP A 51 -7.27 -1.50 -3.53
CA ASP A 51 -8.21 -2.45 -4.15
C ASP A 51 -9.34 -1.77 -4.96
N GLN A 52 -9.51 -0.44 -4.84
CA GLN A 52 -10.49 0.31 -5.62
C GLN A 52 -10.03 0.61 -7.06
N PHE A 53 -8.73 0.48 -7.34
CA PHE A 53 -8.15 0.90 -8.62
C PHE A 53 -8.15 -0.16 -9.72
N PRO A 54 -8.01 -1.48 -9.46
CA PRO A 54 -7.83 -2.47 -10.52
C PRO A 54 -8.87 -2.44 -11.65
N PRO A 55 -10.19 -2.26 -11.41
CA PRO A 55 -11.14 -2.16 -12.52
C PRO A 55 -10.84 -0.98 -13.47
N LEU A 56 -10.41 0.17 -12.90
CA LEU A 56 -10.04 1.36 -13.65
C LEU A 56 -8.73 1.14 -14.42
N LEU A 57 -7.79 0.42 -13.81
CA LEU A 57 -6.48 0.12 -14.41
C LEU A 57 -6.59 -0.90 -15.53
N VAL A 58 -7.51 -1.86 -15.40
CA VAL A 58 -7.85 -2.79 -16.48
C VAL A 58 -8.56 -2.05 -17.62
N GLU A 59 -9.43 -1.09 -17.33
CA GLU A 59 -10.02 -0.21 -18.38
C GLU A 59 -8.95 0.64 -19.07
N ALA A 60 -7.99 1.18 -18.33
CA ALA A 60 -6.94 2.04 -18.86
C ALA A 60 -5.87 1.28 -19.64
N PHE A 61 -5.41 0.14 -19.16
CA PHE A 61 -4.20 -0.56 -19.64
C PHE A 61 -4.44 -2.01 -20.06
N GLY A 62 -5.66 -2.52 -19.90
CA GLY A 62 -5.96 -3.93 -20.11
C GLY A 62 -5.38 -4.85 -19.04
N PRO A 63 -5.48 -6.18 -19.24
CA PRO A 63 -4.93 -7.19 -18.34
C PRO A 63 -3.42 -7.06 -18.11
N ALA A 64 -2.67 -6.50 -19.06
CA ALA A 64 -1.23 -6.26 -18.98
C ALA A 64 -0.82 -5.44 -17.74
N TRP A 65 -1.75 -4.69 -17.12
CA TRP A 65 -1.45 -4.02 -15.86
C TRP A 65 -1.03 -5.00 -14.75
N PHE A 66 -1.61 -6.18 -14.68
CA PHE A 66 -1.21 -7.22 -13.71
C PHE A 66 0.12 -7.92 -14.07
N GLU A 67 0.63 -7.73 -15.28
CA GLU A 67 1.89 -8.31 -15.73
C GLU A 67 3.09 -7.38 -15.48
N THR A 68 2.94 -6.10 -15.86
CA THR A 68 4.03 -5.12 -15.87
C THR A 68 3.63 -3.75 -15.32
N GLY A 69 2.45 -3.65 -14.72
CA GLY A 69 1.92 -2.38 -14.21
C GLY A 69 2.41 -2.02 -12.82
N SER A 70 2.17 -0.77 -12.46
CA SER A 70 2.36 -0.28 -11.09
C SER A 70 1.22 0.59 -10.61
N LEU A 71 1.05 0.67 -9.29
CA LEU A 71 0.20 1.63 -8.59
C LEU A 71 0.98 2.21 -7.42
N SER A 72 1.22 3.53 -7.47
CA SER A 72 2.08 4.28 -6.56
C SER A 72 1.26 5.38 -5.89
N LEU A 73 0.95 5.27 -4.60
CA LEU A 73 0.04 6.17 -3.89
C LEU A 73 0.62 6.70 -2.59
N TYR A 74 0.45 8.02 -2.37
CA TYR A 74 0.57 8.69 -1.08
C TYR A 74 -0.80 8.78 -0.41
N PHE A 75 -0.90 8.40 0.87
CA PHE A 75 -2.12 8.55 1.66
C PHE A 75 -2.11 9.88 2.40
N LYS A 76 -3.12 10.72 2.14
CA LYS A 76 -3.24 12.10 2.62
C LYS A 76 -4.25 12.25 3.74
N PHE A 77 -5.30 11.44 3.73
CA PHE A 77 -6.40 11.53 4.66
C PHE A 77 -6.80 10.13 5.14
N ALA A 78 -6.85 9.95 6.45
CA ALA A 78 -7.25 8.69 7.06
C ALA A 78 -8.79 8.61 7.10
N THR A 79 -9.35 7.66 6.36
CA THR A 79 -10.78 7.35 6.39
C THR A 79 -11.11 6.39 7.52
N THR A 80 -12.35 6.43 8.00
CA THR A 80 -12.89 5.50 9.00
C THR A 80 -13.72 4.39 8.35
N ASP A 81 -14.15 3.39 9.12
CA ASP A 81 -14.95 2.27 8.62
C ASP A 81 -16.21 2.76 7.87
N GLY A 82 -16.38 2.28 6.65
CA GLY A 82 -17.53 2.60 5.81
C GLY A 82 -17.58 4.05 5.29
N GLU A 83 -16.55 4.87 5.50
CA GLU A 83 -16.50 6.22 4.94
C GLU A 83 -16.38 6.16 3.41
N PRO A 84 -17.29 6.84 2.66
CA PRO A 84 -17.34 6.71 1.22
C PRO A 84 -16.14 7.39 0.54
N VAL A 85 -15.61 6.70 -0.47
CA VAL A 85 -14.50 7.18 -1.32
C VAL A 85 -14.78 6.86 -2.79
N GLN A 86 -14.10 7.57 -3.69
CA GLN A 86 -14.15 7.33 -5.13
C GLN A 86 -12.74 7.41 -5.71
N ALA A 87 -12.34 6.39 -6.48
CA ALA A 87 -11.07 6.32 -7.18
C ALA A 87 -11.18 6.88 -8.60
N PHE A 88 -10.08 7.45 -9.09
CA PHE A 88 -9.96 8.05 -10.41
C PHE A 88 -8.60 7.72 -11.01
N VAL A 89 -8.56 7.55 -12.34
CA VAL A 89 -7.34 7.34 -13.13
C VAL A 89 -7.45 8.18 -14.40
N GLU A 90 -6.40 8.91 -14.77
CA GLU A 90 -6.36 9.59 -16.07
C GLU A 90 -6.29 8.55 -17.19
N ARG A 91 -6.91 8.86 -18.34
CA ARG A 91 -6.84 8.00 -19.52
C ARG A 91 -5.46 8.12 -20.17
N PRO A 92 -4.78 6.99 -20.44
CA PRO A 92 -3.55 7.02 -21.24
C PRO A 92 -3.87 7.38 -22.70
N ALA A 93 -2.82 7.72 -23.46
CA ALA A 93 -2.96 7.84 -24.90
C ALA A 93 -3.45 6.50 -25.51
N PRO A 94 -4.35 6.52 -26.52
CA PRO A 94 -4.84 5.31 -27.13
C PRO A 94 -3.71 4.41 -27.64
N GLY A 95 -3.74 3.11 -27.29
CA GLY A 95 -2.76 2.13 -27.74
C GLY A 95 -1.38 2.20 -27.08
N ALA A 96 -1.20 3.02 -26.02
CA ALA A 96 0.06 3.10 -25.31
C ALA A 96 0.33 1.79 -24.53
N THR A 97 1.47 1.16 -24.82
CA THR A 97 1.98 -0.04 -24.13
C THR A 97 2.93 0.31 -22.96
N ASP A 98 3.52 1.51 -23.02
CA ASP A 98 4.40 2.09 -22.02
C ASP A 98 3.84 3.46 -21.62
N ALA A 99 3.09 3.49 -20.53
CA ALA A 99 2.39 4.69 -20.10
C ALA A 99 2.37 4.86 -18.60
N GLN A 100 2.40 6.10 -18.15
CA GLN A 100 2.14 6.50 -16.78
C GLN A 100 1.11 7.62 -16.76
N VAL A 101 0.15 7.49 -15.86
CA VAL A 101 -0.94 8.45 -15.68
C VAL A 101 -1.11 8.78 -14.19
N ARG A 102 -1.81 9.86 -13.91
CA ARG A 102 -2.22 10.20 -12.55
C ARG A 102 -3.30 9.23 -12.06
N ALA A 103 -3.19 8.85 -10.77
CA ALA A 103 -4.19 8.08 -10.04
C ALA A 103 -4.47 8.76 -8.70
N TRP A 104 -5.75 8.92 -8.33
CA TRP A 104 -6.10 9.56 -7.05
C TRP A 104 -7.44 9.06 -6.53
N MET A 105 -7.70 9.37 -5.25
CA MET A 105 -8.94 9.03 -4.56
C MET A 105 -9.41 10.21 -3.74
N THR A 106 -10.72 10.48 -3.75
CA THR A 106 -11.34 11.50 -2.91
C THR A 106 -12.55 10.95 -2.15
N THR A 107 -12.94 11.61 -1.09
CA THR A 107 -14.31 11.47 -0.58
C THR A 107 -15.30 12.14 -1.54
N PRO A 108 -16.62 11.84 -1.49
CA PRO A 108 -17.63 12.58 -2.27
C PRO A 108 -17.63 14.09 -2.01
N GLY A 109 -17.19 14.52 -0.83
CA GLY A 109 -17.01 15.93 -0.48
C GLY A 109 -15.74 16.58 -1.03
N GLY A 110 -14.94 15.85 -1.84
CA GLY A 110 -13.73 16.37 -2.51
C GLY A 110 -12.47 16.36 -1.64
N THR A 111 -12.50 15.80 -0.43
CA THR A 111 -11.27 15.62 0.37
C THR A 111 -10.35 14.59 -0.28
N LEU A 112 -9.11 14.96 -0.54
CA LEU A 112 -8.10 14.08 -1.13
C LEU A 112 -7.67 13.00 -0.15
N VAL A 113 -7.99 11.74 -0.46
CA VAL A 113 -7.66 10.56 0.37
C VAL A 113 -6.30 9.98 -0.01
N ALA A 114 -6.06 9.82 -1.32
CA ALA A 114 -4.79 9.34 -1.85
C ALA A 114 -4.51 9.96 -3.21
N GLU A 115 -3.22 10.09 -3.54
CA GLU A 115 -2.78 10.56 -4.86
C GLU A 115 -1.45 9.94 -5.27
N GLY A 116 -1.23 9.83 -6.57
CA GLY A 116 0.01 9.32 -7.13
C GLY A 116 -0.10 8.99 -8.60
N THR A 117 0.52 7.89 -9.01
CA THR A 117 0.59 7.45 -10.41
C THR A 117 0.23 5.98 -10.55
N ALA A 118 -0.28 5.63 -11.72
CA ALA A 118 -0.41 4.25 -12.19
C ALA A 118 0.31 4.11 -13.54
N SER A 119 0.91 2.97 -13.80
CA SER A 119 1.65 2.75 -15.04
C SER A 119 1.49 1.34 -15.57
N VAL A 120 1.88 1.15 -16.84
CA VAL A 120 2.08 -0.15 -17.49
C VAL A 120 3.38 -0.10 -18.29
N GLY A 121 4.07 -1.25 -18.42
CA GLY A 121 5.31 -1.35 -19.18
C GLY A 121 6.47 -0.58 -18.55
N GLN A 122 7.22 0.14 -19.36
CA GLN A 122 8.41 0.89 -18.96
C GLN A 122 8.27 2.39 -19.32
N PRO A 123 7.43 3.14 -18.59
CA PRO A 123 7.28 4.56 -18.85
C PRO A 123 8.60 5.31 -18.61
N ALA A 124 8.84 6.38 -19.40
CA ALA A 124 10.06 7.17 -19.31
C ALA A 124 10.20 7.95 -17.98
N GLN A 125 9.09 8.24 -17.34
CA GLN A 125 9.08 9.00 -16.08
C GLN A 125 9.06 8.06 -14.87
N PRO A 126 9.78 8.40 -13.78
CA PRO A 126 9.69 7.64 -12.53
C PRO A 126 8.28 7.76 -11.93
N THR A 127 7.85 6.71 -11.22
CA THR A 127 6.57 6.72 -10.50
C THR A 127 6.57 7.73 -9.35
N ALA A 128 5.40 8.01 -8.77
CA ALA A 128 5.26 9.01 -7.71
C ALA A 128 6.19 8.76 -6.51
N LEU A 129 6.40 7.48 -6.09
CA LEU A 129 7.29 7.19 -4.98
C LEU A 129 8.78 7.20 -5.38
N PHE A 130 9.11 6.80 -6.61
CA PHE A 130 10.50 6.79 -7.10
C PHE A 130 10.99 8.16 -7.57
N SER A 131 10.09 9.12 -7.85
CA SER A 131 10.46 10.50 -8.15
C SER A 131 10.79 11.32 -6.90
N ARG A 132 10.53 10.77 -5.70
CA ARG A 132 10.73 11.51 -4.45
C ARG A 132 12.20 11.53 -4.03
N ASP A 133 12.69 12.71 -3.74
CA ASP A 133 13.94 12.89 -3.01
C ASP A 133 13.77 12.45 -1.55
N LEU A 134 14.40 11.33 -1.18
CA LEU A 134 14.34 10.77 0.17
C LEU A 134 15.45 11.44 1.00
N ARG A 135 15.08 12.50 1.74
CA ARG A 135 15.99 13.17 2.66
C ARG A 135 16.24 12.27 3.87
N PRO A 136 17.48 11.78 4.07
CA PRO A 136 17.79 10.91 5.20
C PRO A 136 17.69 11.69 6.51
N ALA A 137 17.15 11.05 7.54
CA ALA A 137 17.24 11.56 8.91
C ALA A 137 18.64 11.33 9.46
N ASP A 138 19.06 12.16 10.43
CA ASP A 138 20.21 11.85 11.29
C ASP A 138 19.82 10.64 12.17
N PRO A 139 20.49 9.48 12.05
CA PRO A 139 20.18 8.30 12.83
C PRO A 139 20.28 8.52 14.35
N SER A 140 21.06 9.48 14.81
CA SER A 140 21.21 9.79 16.25
C SER A 140 19.95 10.44 16.85
N GLN A 141 19.08 10.99 16.01
CA GLN A 141 17.82 11.63 16.43
C GLN A 141 16.64 10.65 16.47
N LEU A 142 16.81 9.47 15.89
CA LEU A 142 15.76 8.44 15.86
C LEU A 142 15.77 7.62 17.15
N ARG A 143 14.59 7.33 17.69
CA ARG A 143 14.39 6.54 18.90
C ARG A 143 13.63 5.25 18.63
N ILE A 144 12.57 5.29 17.84
CA ILE A 144 11.80 4.11 17.43
C ILE A 144 12.61 3.30 16.41
N LEU A 145 13.18 3.97 15.41
CA LEU A 145 13.95 3.36 14.32
C LEU A 145 15.46 3.33 14.57
N SER A 146 15.91 3.59 15.80
CA SER A 146 17.33 3.72 16.18
C SER A 146 18.19 2.50 15.86
N ALA A 147 17.59 1.31 15.79
CA ALA A 147 18.28 0.06 15.47
C ALA A 147 18.43 -0.21 13.96
N LEU A 148 17.81 0.60 13.10
CA LEU A 148 17.82 0.39 11.66
C LEU A 148 18.76 1.36 10.95
N ARG A 149 19.30 0.91 9.81
CA ARG A 149 20.15 1.70 8.92
C ARG A 149 19.73 1.46 7.46
N PRO A 150 19.87 2.43 6.55
CA PRO A 150 19.78 2.16 5.11
C PRO A 150 20.74 1.04 4.71
N GLY A 151 20.26 0.10 3.88
CA GLY A 151 20.98 -1.11 3.48
C GLY A 151 20.75 -2.32 4.40
N ASP A 152 20.08 -2.15 5.55
CA ASP A 152 19.75 -3.29 6.41
C ASP A 152 18.74 -4.22 5.72
N SER A 153 19.05 -5.52 5.73
CA SER A 153 18.09 -6.54 5.30
C SER A 153 16.95 -6.66 6.31
N LEU A 154 15.72 -6.64 5.81
CA LEU A 154 14.52 -6.87 6.60
C LEU A 154 14.18 -8.37 6.74
N GLY A 155 14.77 -9.20 5.90
CA GLY A 155 14.59 -10.64 5.93
C GLY A 155 14.61 -11.28 4.55
N ASP A 156 14.54 -12.61 4.58
CA ASP A 156 14.45 -13.52 3.43
C ASP A 156 13.57 -14.68 3.87
N LEU A 157 12.38 -14.80 3.30
CA LEU A 157 11.36 -15.74 3.74
C LEU A 157 10.50 -16.24 2.59
N HIS A 158 9.77 -17.32 2.81
CA HIS A 158 8.75 -17.78 1.88
C HIS A 158 7.37 -17.39 2.41
N ALA A 159 6.55 -16.83 1.53
CA ALA A 159 5.19 -16.43 1.83
C ALA A 159 4.25 -16.71 0.66
N SER A 160 2.96 -16.73 0.92
CA SER A 160 1.93 -16.90 -0.10
C SER A 160 0.72 -16.02 0.21
N VAL A 161 -0.08 -15.75 -0.82
CA VAL A 161 -1.41 -15.15 -0.67
C VAL A 161 -2.40 -16.28 -0.43
N ASN A 162 -3.07 -16.27 0.72
CA ASN A 162 -4.12 -17.25 1.02
C ASN A 162 -5.38 -16.94 0.21
N GLY A 163 -5.69 -17.78 -0.78
CA GLY A 163 -6.86 -17.63 -1.65
C GLY A 163 -8.18 -17.81 -0.91
N ALA A 164 -8.24 -18.65 0.14
CA ALA A 164 -9.44 -18.80 0.94
C ALA A 164 -9.76 -17.52 1.72
N ASP A 165 -8.76 -16.88 2.33
CA ASP A 165 -8.92 -15.59 3.01
C ASP A 165 -9.34 -14.47 2.04
N GLN A 166 -8.83 -14.51 0.80
CA GLN A 166 -9.24 -13.55 -0.23
C GLN A 166 -10.69 -13.76 -0.63
N ARG A 167 -11.14 -14.99 -0.88
CA ARG A 167 -12.54 -15.31 -1.16
C ARG A 167 -13.47 -14.93 -0.01
N THR A 168 -13.07 -15.19 1.23
CA THR A 168 -13.81 -14.73 2.42
C THR A 168 -13.92 -13.22 2.45
N ALA A 169 -12.83 -12.49 2.15
CA ALA A 169 -12.85 -11.02 2.07
C ALA A 169 -13.85 -10.50 1.02
N ILE A 170 -13.96 -11.19 -0.11
CA ILE A 170 -14.94 -10.85 -1.16
C ILE A 170 -16.37 -11.11 -0.66
N SER A 171 -16.66 -12.30 -0.15
CA SER A 171 -18.00 -12.69 0.29
C SER A 171 -18.54 -11.85 1.45
N GLU A 172 -17.67 -11.34 2.31
CA GLU A 172 -17.99 -10.45 3.43
C GLU A 172 -18.02 -8.96 3.04
N GLY A 173 -17.82 -8.62 1.76
CA GLY A 173 -17.78 -7.23 1.29
C GLY A 173 -16.59 -6.43 1.79
N GLY A 174 -15.54 -7.10 2.25
CA GLY A 174 -14.29 -6.46 2.68
C GLY A 174 -13.41 -6.01 1.53
N LEU A 175 -13.58 -6.59 0.35
CA LEU A 175 -13.01 -6.16 -0.91
C LEU A 175 -14.16 -5.60 -1.75
N THR A 176 -14.26 -4.28 -1.86
CA THR A 176 -15.44 -3.57 -2.39
C THR A 176 -15.45 -3.42 -3.92
N GLU A 177 -14.32 -3.71 -4.59
CA GLU A 177 -14.18 -3.76 -6.06
C GLU A 177 -13.55 -5.09 -6.49
N PRO A 178 -14.23 -6.23 -6.29
CA PRO A 178 -13.68 -7.52 -6.70
C PRO A 178 -13.71 -7.68 -8.21
N LEU A 179 -12.59 -8.16 -8.77
CA LEU A 179 -12.57 -8.72 -10.11
C LEU A 179 -12.86 -10.23 -9.99
N ASP A 180 -13.53 -10.82 -10.98
CA ASP A 180 -13.78 -12.27 -11.03
C ASP A 180 -12.47 -13.07 -10.95
N TRP A 181 -11.38 -12.49 -11.43
CA TRP A 181 -10.03 -13.08 -11.42
C TRP A 181 -9.47 -13.32 -10.02
N TYR A 182 -10.03 -12.70 -8.97
CA TYR A 182 -9.57 -12.89 -7.59
C TYR A 182 -10.11 -14.16 -6.93
N SER A 183 -11.19 -14.73 -7.47
CA SER A 183 -11.84 -15.90 -6.90
C SER A 183 -11.94 -17.09 -7.87
N GLY A 184 -11.78 -16.85 -9.18
CA GLY A 184 -11.94 -17.79 -10.25
C GLY A 184 -10.79 -17.80 -11.24
N ALA A 185 -11.06 -18.32 -12.44
CA ALA A 185 -10.10 -18.33 -13.52
C ALA A 185 -9.81 -16.90 -14.01
N SER A 186 -8.54 -16.62 -14.25
CA SER A 186 -8.05 -15.40 -14.83
C SER A 186 -7.49 -15.64 -16.23
N PRO A 187 -7.12 -14.60 -17.01
CA PRO A 187 -6.45 -14.77 -18.30
C PRO A 187 -5.15 -15.61 -18.22
N TRP A 188 -4.58 -15.74 -17.03
CA TRP A 188 -3.34 -16.49 -16.79
C TRP A 188 -3.58 -17.89 -16.16
N GLY A 189 -4.85 -18.30 -16.02
CA GLY A 189 -5.26 -19.64 -15.56
C GLY A 189 -5.89 -19.65 -14.16
N GLY A 190 -5.11 -19.42 -13.11
CA GLY A 190 -5.58 -19.47 -11.70
C GLY A 190 -6.06 -18.14 -11.14
N PRO A 191 -6.59 -18.12 -9.90
CA PRO A 191 -6.94 -16.89 -9.22
C PRO A 191 -5.70 -16.06 -8.90
N ILE A 192 -5.80 -14.73 -9.09
CA ILE A 192 -4.73 -13.78 -8.81
C ILE A 192 -4.97 -13.01 -7.51
N ALA A 193 -3.92 -12.43 -6.96
CA ALA A 193 -3.99 -11.62 -5.75
C ALA A 193 -4.52 -10.21 -6.04
N SER A 194 -5.38 -9.68 -5.16
CA SER A 194 -5.74 -8.26 -5.17
C SER A 194 -4.57 -7.39 -4.67
N PRO A 195 -4.53 -6.09 -4.97
CA PRO A 195 -3.46 -5.18 -4.51
C PRO A 195 -3.21 -5.25 -3.00
N SER A 196 -4.25 -5.26 -2.17
CA SER A 196 -4.07 -5.36 -0.72
C SER A 196 -3.42 -6.68 -0.29
N ARG A 197 -3.65 -7.77 -1.03
CA ARG A 197 -3.03 -9.08 -0.78
C ARG A 197 -1.59 -9.12 -1.25
N VAL A 198 -1.27 -8.47 -2.37
CA VAL A 198 0.12 -8.25 -2.81
C VAL A 198 0.89 -7.45 -1.76
N VAL A 199 0.30 -6.38 -1.24
CA VAL A 199 0.90 -5.61 -0.14
C VAL A 199 1.13 -6.49 1.09
N GLN A 200 0.15 -7.33 1.49
CA GLN A 200 0.31 -8.24 2.63
C GLN A 200 1.45 -9.24 2.43
N LEU A 201 1.56 -9.82 1.23
CA LEU A 201 2.65 -10.74 0.85
C LEU A 201 4.03 -10.09 1.06
N LEU A 202 4.17 -8.84 0.60
CA LEU A 202 5.44 -8.09 0.59
C LEU A 202 5.73 -7.31 1.89
N TYR A 203 4.80 -7.30 2.87
CA TYR A 203 4.89 -6.50 4.09
C TYR A 203 4.91 -7.33 5.37
N ARG A 204 3.95 -8.29 5.51
CA ARG A 204 3.53 -8.82 6.82
C ARG A 204 4.67 -9.36 7.66
N ASP A 205 5.43 -10.30 7.13
CA ASP A 205 6.40 -11.07 7.90
C ASP A 205 7.81 -10.50 7.83
N LEU A 206 8.10 -9.67 6.82
CA LEU A 206 9.39 -8.98 6.69
C LEU A 206 9.71 -8.07 7.87
N LEU A 207 8.70 -7.43 8.45
CA LEU A 207 8.89 -6.51 9.57
C LEU A 207 8.78 -7.16 10.95
N ALA A 208 8.63 -8.48 11.05
CA ALA A 208 8.50 -9.16 12.35
C ALA A 208 9.71 -8.92 13.25
N LYS A 209 10.94 -9.12 12.74
CA LYS A 209 12.18 -8.86 13.49
C LYS A 209 12.40 -7.37 13.77
N PRO A 210 12.35 -6.46 12.76
CA PRO A 210 12.47 -5.02 13.01
C PRO A 210 11.49 -4.50 14.07
N LYS A 211 10.23 -4.92 14.03
CA LYS A 211 9.21 -4.50 15.01
C LYS A 211 9.59 -4.82 16.46
N GLN A 212 10.26 -5.94 16.70
CA GLN A 212 10.73 -6.28 18.06
C GLN A 212 11.75 -5.26 18.56
N ALA A 213 12.67 -4.82 17.70
CA ALA A 213 13.70 -3.83 18.07
C ALA A 213 13.12 -2.42 18.24
N MET A 214 12.04 -2.09 17.54
CA MET A 214 11.38 -0.77 17.63
C MET A 214 10.61 -0.56 18.94
N GLY A 215 10.29 -1.63 19.68
CA GLY A 215 9.43 -1.57 20.86
C GLY A 215 7.97 -1.19 20.55
N PRO A 216 7.15 -0.94 21.58
CA PRO A 216 5.73 -0.60 21.40
C PRO A 216 5.57 0.75 20.69
N HIS A 217 4.85 0.76 19.57
CA HIS A 217 4.48 1.97 18.82
C HIS A 217 3.29 1.68 17.90
N VAL A 218 2.67 2.75 17.41
CA VAL A 218 1.62 2.67 16.39
C VAL A 218 2.17 3.19 15.07
N GLY A 219 2.06 2.36 14.03
CA GLY A 219 2.46 2.69 12.67
C GLY A 219 1.25 2.89 11.76
N LEU A 220 1.45 3.66 10.69
CA LEU A 220 0.48 3.82 9.60
C LEU A 220 1.18 3.89 8.25
N PHE A 221 0.48 3.50 7.20
CA PHE A 221 0.96 3.62 5.84
C PHE A 221 0.95 5.08 5.40
N GLY A 222 2.12 5.61 5.05
CA GLY A 222 2.27 6.94 4.48
C GLY A 222 2.20 6.93 2.96
N ALA A 223 2.78 5.89 2.34
CA ALA A 223 2.74 5.67 0.91
C ALA A 223 3.04 4.19 0.58
N ILE A 224 2.47 3.70 -0.50
CA ILE A 224 2.71 2.35 -1.02
C ILE A 224 2.80 2.42 -2.54
N GLU A 225 3.81 1.77 -3.10
CA GLU A 225 3.85 1.40 -4.51
C GLU A 225 3.97 -0.12 -4.62
N ILE A 226 3.09 -0.74 -5.41
CA ILE A 226 3.26 -2.10 -5.92
C ILE A 226 3.61 -2.03 -7.40
N ARG A 227 4.49 -2.90 -7.86
CA ARG A 227 4.88 -3.03 -9.26
C ARG A 227 4.97 -4.52 -9.62
N PHE A 228 4.26 -4.90 -10.65
CA PHE A 228 4.42 -6.22 -11.25
C PHE A 228 5.62 -6.21 -12.21
N ARG A 229 6.41 -7.29 -12.22
CA ARG A 229 7.61 -7.48 -13.06
C ARG A 229 7.39 -8.52 -14.13
N SER A 230 6.88 -9.66 -13.71
CA SER A 230 6.45 -10.78 -14.54
C SER A 230 5.23 -11.38 -13.83
N GLY A 231 4.24 -10.52 -13.54
CA GLY A 231 3.01 -10.91 -12.87
C GLY A 231 2.08 -11.78 -13.76
N PRO A 232 0.92 -12.12 -13.24
CA PRO A 232 0.37 -11.68 -11.96
C PRO A 232 0.97 -12.43 -10.76
N VAL A 233 0.71 -11.92 -9.56
CA VAL A 233 0.87 -12.69 -8.32
C VAL A 233 -0.34 -13.61 -8.19
N PHE A 234 -0.13 -14.92 -8.18
CA PHE A 234 -1.19 -15.90 -7.99
C PHE A 234 -1.52 -16.12 -6.51
N ALA A 235 -2.79 -16.36 -6.22
CA ALA A 235 -3.18 -16.88 -4.93
C ALA A 235 -2.73 -18.34 -4.77
N ASP A 236 -2.46 -18.73 -3.52
CA ASP A 236 -2.04 -20.10 -3.13
C ASP A 236 -0.72 -20.58 -3.75
N GLN A 237 0.06 -19.67 -4.37
CA GLN A 237 1.44 -19.92 -4.83
C GLN A 237 2.43 -19.37 -3.80
N ALA A 238 3.52 -20.11 -3.56
CA ALA A 238 4.62 -19.66 -2.71
C ALA A 238 5.56 -18.72 -3.48
N TYR A 239 6.08 -17.72 -2.79
CA TYR A 239 7.09 -16.78 -3.29
C TYR A 239 8.19 -16.62 -2.25
N ARG A 240 9.43 -16.48 -2.71
CA ARG A 240 10.52 -15.99 -1.86
C ARG A 240 10.40 -14.48 -1.77
N VAL A 241 10.34 -13.94 -0.55
CA VAL A 241 10.19 -12.51 -0.29
C VAL A 241 11.41 -12.00 0.45
N THR A 242 12.04 -10.97 -0.10
CA THR A 242 13.17 -10.27 0.52
C THR A 242 12.84 -8.80 0.71
N GLY A 243 13.57 -8.11 1.59
CA GLY A 243 13.38 -6.68 1.77
C GLY A 243 14.61 -5.98 2.32
N GLU A 244 14.72 -4.67 2.06
CA GLU A 244 15.84 -3.83 2.44
C GLU A 244 15.36 -2.43 2.86
N VAL A 245 15.98 -1.88 3.91
CA VAL A 245 15.76 -0.48 4.32
C VAL A 245 16.39 0.45 3.30
N VAL A 246 15.57 1.32 2.70
CA VAL A 246 16.03 2.30 1.71
C VAL A 246 16.44 3.62 2.37
N ALA A 247 15.62 4.13 3.28
CA ALA A 247 15.89 5.37 3.98
C ALA A 247 15.11 5.45 5.29
N LEU A 248 15.64 6.26 6.22
CA LEU A 248 14.94 6.65 7.44
C LEU A 248 14.63 8.14 7.37
N ALA A 249 13.47 8.53 7.88
CA ALA A 249 13.03 9.92 7.87
C ALA A 249 12.62 10.35 9.28
N ASP A 250 12.74 11.65 9.55
CA ASP A 250 12.24 12.25 10.78
C ASP A 250 11.31 13.42 10.48
N SER A 251 10.31 13.60 11.31
CA SER A 251 9.38 14.71 11.29
C SER A 251 8.90 15.04 12.71
N PRO A 252 8.29 16.19 12.96
CA PRO A 252 7.81 16.53 14.30
C PRO A 252 6.89 15.49 14.95
N LYS A 253 6.11 14.76 14.16
CA LYS A 253 5.10 13.81 14.67
C LYS A 253 5.45 12.33 14.44
N THR A 254 6.35 12.03 13.50
CA THR A 254 6.63 10.63 13.11
C THR A 254 8.09 10.40 12.78
N GLU A 255 8.58 9.21 13.08
CA GLU A 255 9.73 8.64 12.39
C GLU A 255 9.24 7.84 11.19
N GLY A 256 9.99 7.82 10.12
CA GLY A 256 9.61 7.19 8.87
C GLY A 256 10.58 6.12 8.42
N LEU A 257 10.05 4.97 8.03
CA LEU A 257 10.80 3.87 7.43
C LEU A 257 10.41 3.75 5.96
N TRP A 258 11.36 3.97 5.07
CA TRP A 258 11.28 3.63 3.66
C TRP A 258 11.98 2.30 3.43
N TYR A 259 11.30 1.37 2.79
CA TYR A 259 11.91 0.10 2.43
C TYR A 259 11.35 -0.42 1.11
N ASP A 260 12.17 -1.23 0.45
CA ASP A 260 11.80 -2.00 -0.72
C ASP A 260 11.66 -3.47 -0.34
N SER A 261 10.75 -4.16 -1.00
CA SER A 261 10.59 -5.61 -0.91
C SER A 261 10.32 -6.21 -2.27
N HIS A 262 10.73 -7.47 -2.46
CA HIS A 262 10.75 -8.16 -3.73
C HIS A 262 10.20 -9.57 -3.55
N ALA A 263 9.31 -9.99 -4.44
CA ALA A 263 8.84 -11.36 -4.54
C ALA A 263 9.39 -12.02 -5.81
N THR A 264 9.98 -13.20 -5.65
CA THR A 264 10.39 -14.07 -6.77
C THR A 264 9.66 -15.40 -6.69
N ASP A 265 9.41 -16.03 -7.83
CA ASP A 265 8.91 -17.39 -7.89
C ASP A 265 9.99 -18.43 -7.57
N ASP A 266 9.65 -19.72 -7.60
CA ASP A 266 10.57 -20.83 -7.33
C ASP A 266 11.69 -20.95 -8.37
N ALA A 267 11.53 -20.38 -9.58
CA ALA A 267 12.56 -20.29 -10.61
C ALA A 267 13.49 -19.08 -10.41
N GLY A 268 13.21 -18.21 -9.44
CA GLY A 268 13.94 -16.98 -9.20
C GLY A 268 13.53 -15.82 -10.09
N THR A 269 12.40 -15.94 -10.82
CA THR A 269 11.89 -14.86 -11.67
C THR A 269 11.27 -13.77 -10.78
N PRO A 270 11.65 -12.48 -10.94
CA PRO A 270 10.99 -11.39 -10.24
C PRO A 270 9.52 -11.28 -10.67
N VAL A 271 8.60 -11.38 -9.71
CA VAL A 271 7.16 -11.32 -9.97
C VAL A 271 6.56 -9.99 -9.57
N ALA A 272 6.89 -9.50 -8.38
CA ALA A 272 6.39 -8.22 -7.88
C ALA A 272 7.40 -7.55 -6.94
N ASP A 273 7.38 -6.22 -6.96
CA ASP A 273 8.10 -5.35 -6.03
C ASP A 273 7.12 -4.47 -5.26
N MET A 274 7.55 -4.02 -4.09
CA MET A 274 6.86 -2.96 -3.34
C MET A 274 7.87 -1.97 -2.77
N ARG A 275 7.59 -0.68 -2.90
CA ARG A 275 8.17 0.38 -2.07
C ARG A 275 7.15 0.85 -1.07
N MET A 276 7.51 0.90 0.20
CA MET A 276 6.61 1.36 1.26
C MET A 276 7.24 2.44 2.11
N TYR A 277 6.42 3.43 2.48
CA TYR A 277 6.70 4.40 3.52
C TYR A 277 5.82 4.14 4.74
N LEU A 278 6.43 3.66 5.81
CA LEU A 278 5.78 3.51 7.11
C LEU A 278 6.08 4.70 8.01
N ARG A 279 5.05 5.27 8.62
CA ARG A 279 5.15 6.32 9.63
C ARG A 279 4.92 5.72 11.01
N GLN A 280 5.90 5.88 11.90
CA GLN A 280 5.80 5.48 13.31
C GLN A 280 5.45 6.70 14.15
N LEU A 281 4.30 6.69 14.81
CA LEU A 281 3.79 7.83 15.56
C LEU A 281 4.57 8.02 16.87
N LYS A 282 5.32 9.13 16.99
CA LYS A 282 6.10 9.45 18.18
C LYS A 282 5.26 9.49 19.45
N ALA A 283 4.05 10.06 19.38
CA ALA A 283 3.12 10.17 20.52
C ALA A 283 2.66 8.81 21.06
N SER A 284 2.76 7.73 20.29
CA SER A 284 2.37 6.38 20.71
C SER A 284 3.50 5.60 21.40
N SER A 285 4.75 6.03 21.22
CA SER A 285 5.92 5.31 21.70
C SER A 285 6.37 5.79 23.08
N PRO A 286 6.70 4.88 24.02
CA PRO A 286 7.29 5.24 25.32
C PRO A 286 8.62 5.98 25.17
N HIS A 287 9.39 5.73 24.09
CA HIS A 287 10.64 6.42 23.81
C HIS A 287 10.52 7.97 23.68
N TYR A 288 9.31 8.50 23.51
CA TYR A 288 9.03 9.93 23.38
C TYR A 288 8.24 10.51 24.58
N ARG A 289 7.69 9.65 25.48
CA ARG A 289 6.92 10.14 26.64
C ARG A 289 7.83 10.62 27.77
N ASP A 290 8.96 9.96 27.98
CA ASP A 290 9.88 10.26 29.08
C ASP A 290 10.71 11.54 28.82
N ALA A 291 10.75 12.05 27.59
CA ALA A 291 11.45 13.28 27.23
C ALA A 291 10.63 14.57 27.45
N ALA A 292 9.34 14.47 27.72
CA ALA A 292 8.46 15.60 28.00
C ALA A 292 8.29 15.89 29.50
N ALA A 293 8.92 15.06 30.36
CA ALA A 293 8.83 15.14 31.83
C ALA A 293 10.16 15.62 32.49
N GLY A 294 11.16 16.07 31.68
CA GLY A 294 12.45 16.57 32.15
C GLY A 294 12.67 18.05 31.84
#